data_26e1eada39a832d252d91177555702d5
#
_entry.id   26e1eada39a832d252d91177555702d5
#
_cell.length_a   1.000
_cell.length_b   1.000
_cell.length_c   1.000
_cell.angle_alpha   90.00
_cell.angle_beta   90.00
_cell.angle_gamma   90.00
#
_symmetry.space_group_name_H-M   'P 1'
#
loop_
_entity.id
_entity.type
_entity.pdbx_description
1 polymer ?
#
loop_
_entity_poly.entity_id
_entity_poly.type
_entity_poly.pdbx_seq_one_letter_code
_entity_poly.pdbx_strand_id
1 'polypeptide(L)'
;MSALIQTPPDEYIVPPIDPVIAQRMLVEADSWIGTKYVHQGKVKGLGVDCAQFVAAIVRSSGRKIQIAENYGREEDGVLLMATLAEYGDFVPTSQMAPADMIAFCHISQRQKDKPRHLALVREIVPRTTFIIHASALGIRRHRINTWWRDCIHSVWRLRPE
;
A
#
# COMPACT_ATOMS: atom_id res chain seq x y z
N MET A 1 13.87 -1.79 -20.08
CA MET A 1 14.82 -1.09 -19.19
C MET A 1 14.22 -1.06 -17.81
N SER A 2 14.80 -1.81 -16.89
CA SER A 2 14.42 -1.76 -15.48
C SER A 2 14.91 -0.42 -14.94
N ALA A 3 13.98 0.48 -14.62
CA ALA A 3 14.32 1.65 -13.84
C ALA A 3 14.80 1.14 -12.48
N LEU A 4 16.10 1.21 -12.25
CA LEU A 4 16.68 0.99 -10.94
C LEU A 4 15.99 1.99 -9.99
N ILE A 5 15.18 1.47 -9.08
CA ILE A 5 14.69 2.25 -7.96
C ILE A 5 15.95 2.62 -7.18
N GLN A 6 16.44 3.84 -7.39
CA GLN A 6 17.55 4.37 -6.60
C GLN A 6 17.01 4.54 -5.18
N THR A 7 17.42 3.66 -4.29
CA THR A 7 17.24 3.89 -2.85
C THR A 7 17.93 5.21 -2.51
N PRO A 8 17.22 6.20 -1.95
CA PRO A 8 17.87 7.42 -1.49
C PRO A 8 18.95 7.05 -0.46
N PRO A 9 20.03 7.84 -0.37
CA PRO A 9 21.06 7.61 0.64
C PRO A 9 20.42 7.60 2.04
N ASP A 10 20.97 6.83 2.95
CA ASP A 10 20.45 6.62 4.33
C ASP A 10 20.24 7.91 5.13
N GLU A 11 20.83 9.01 4.71
CA GLU A 11 20.68 10.34 5.32
C GLU A 11 19.47 11.14 4.80
N TYR A 12 18.81 10.71 3.72
CA TYR A 12 17.66 11.44 3.19
C TYR A 12 16.41 11.10 3.99
N ILE A 13 15.87 12.12 4.68
CA ILE A 13 14.60 12.00 5.38
C ILE A 13 13.46 12.32 4.42
N VAL A 14 12.61 11.35 4.17
CA VAL A 14 11.41 11.55 3.36
C VAL A 14 10.43 12.40 4.16
N PRO A 15 9.98 13.57 3.64
CA PRO A 15 9.04 14.42 4.36
C PRO A 15 7.77 13.66 4.77
N PRO A 16 7.19 13.94 5.94
CA PRO A 16 5.94 13.33 6.36
C PRO A 16 4.77 13.78 5.45
N ILE A 17 3.74 12.96 5.38
CA ILE A 17 2.46 13.37 4.79
C ILE A 17 1.88 14.48 5.67
N ASP A 18 1.24 15.47 5.05
CA ASP A 18 0.46 16.46 5.79
C ASP A 18 -0.48 15.76 6.79
N PRO A 19 -0.49 16.13 8.08
CA PRO A 19 -1.26 15.42 9.10
C PRO A 19 -2.75 15.35 8.81
N VAL A 20 -3.33 16.37 8.18
CA VAL A 20 -4.75 16.39 7.82
C VAL A 20 -5.02 15.39 6.69
N ILE A 21 -4.13 15.32 5.71
CA ILE A 21 -4.22 14.36 4.61
C ILE A 21 -4.03 12.93 5.13
N ALA A 22 -3.01 12.70 5.96
CA ALA A 22 -2.78 11.40 6.57
C ALA A 22 -4.02 10.93 7.36
N GLN A 23 -4.61 11.80 8.16
CA GLN A 23 -5.81 11.48 8.93
C GLN A 23 -7.00 11.13 8.01
N ARG A 24 -7.21 11.85 6.92
CA ARG A 24 -8.26 11.51 5.93
C ARG A 24 -8.04 10.12 5.35
N MET A 25 -6.81 9.79 4.96
CA MET A 25 -6.46 8.49 4.42
C MET A 25 -6.72 7.37 5.42
N LEU A 26 -6.36 7.57 6.70
CA LEU A 26 -6.56 6.58 7.76
C LEU A 26 -8.04 6.37 8.08
N VAL A 27 -8.82 7.44 8.16
CA VAL A 27 -10.28 7.36 8.37
C VAL A 27 -10.96 6.66 7.19
N GLU A 28 -10.55 6.99 5.96
CA GLU A 28 -11.08 6.30 4.78
C GLU A 28 -10.75 4.80 4.83
N ALA A 29 -9.51 4.43 5.16
CA ALA A 29 -9.11 3.03 5.28
C ALA A 29 -9.96 2.27 6.31
N ASP A 30 -10.16 2.84 7.49
CA ASP A 30 -10.99 2.26 8.55
C ASP A 30 -12.43 2.03 8.07
N SER A 31 -12.96 2.93 7.26
CA SER A 31 -14.35 2.86 6.75
C SER A 31 -14.60 1.70 5.78
N TRP A 32 -13.55 1.10 5.25
CA TRP A 32 -13.64 -0.05 4.33
C TRP A 32 -13.64 -1.39 5.08
N ILE A 33 -13.32 -1.42 6.36
CA ILE A 33 -13.23 -2.66 7.15
C ILE A 33 -14.54 -3.45 7.02
N GLY A 34 -14.43 -4.73 6.72
CA GLY A 34 -15.58 -5.62 6.47
C GLY A 34 -16.01 -5.73 5.01
N THR A 35 -15.53 -4.86 4.10
CA THR A 35 -15.77 -5.02 2.66
C THR A 35 -15.09 -6.29 2.17
N LYS A 36 -15.82 -7.13 1.43
CA LYS A 36 -15.32 -8.41 0.91
C LYS A 36 -14.24 -8.24 -0.14
N TYR A 37 -13.37 -9.22 -0.27
CA TYR A 37 -12.43 -9.29 -1.38
C TYR A 37 -13.16 -9.68 -2.67
N VAL A 38 -13.05 -8.83 -3.68
CA VAL A 38 -13.55 -9.10 -5.04
C VAL A 38 -12.52 -8.56 -6.03
N HIS A 39 -11.98 -9.43 -6.87
CA HIS A 39 -11.01 -9.05 -7.90
C HIS A 39 -11.58 -7.93 -8.79
N GLN A 40 -10.84 -6.86 -8.99
CA GLN A 40 -11.26 -5.62 -9.67
C GLN A 40 -12.47 -4.90 -9.04
N GLY A 41 -12.95 -5.38 -7.90
CA GLY A 41 -13.99 -4.70 -7.13
C GLY A 41 -13.51 -3.34 -6.65
N LYS A 42 -14.41 -2.35 -6.65
CA LYS A 42 -14.10 -0.95 -6.28
C LYS A 42 -15.24 -0.27 -5.53
N VAL A 43 -16.13 -1.04 -4.94
CA VAL A 43 -17.31 -0.50 -4.26
C VAL A 43 -17.30 -0.87 -2.77
N LYS A 44 -17.22 0.17 -1.94
CA LYS A 44 -17.25 0.01 -0.47
C LYS A 44 -18.50 -0.75 -0.03
N GLY A 45 -18.31 -1.73 0.85
CA GLY A 45 -19.39 -2.57 1.35
C GLY A 45 -19.79 -3.73 0.43
N LEU A 46 -19.44 -3.70 -0.84
CA LEU A 46 -19.77 -4.75 -1.82
C LEU A 46 -18.55 -5.60 -2.20
N GLY A 47 -17.47 -5.00 -2.59
CA GLY A 47 -16.28 -5.73 -2.96
C GLY A 47 -15.14 -4.84 -3.43
N VAL A 48 -13.92 -5.23 -3.10
CA VAL A 48 -12.69 -4.50 -3.43
C VAL A 48 -11.50 -5.44 -3.44
N ASP A 49 -10.50 -5.18 -4.28
CA ASP A 49 -9.19 -5.81 -4.19
C ASP A 49 -8.13 -4.87 -3.58
N CYS A 50 -6.90 -5.34 -3.43
CA CYS A 50 -5.86 -4.57 -2.76
C CYS A 50 -5.49 -3.30 -3.53
N ALA A 51 -5.46 -3.34 -4.85
CA ALA A 51 -5.10 -2.18 -5.67
C ALA A 51 -6.20 -1.11 -5.65
N GLN A 52 -7.45 -1.51 -5.83
CA GLN A 52 -8.60 -0.59 -5.78
C GLN A 52 -8.83 -0.01 -4.37
N PHE A 53 -8.54 -0.80 -3.33
CA PHE A 53 -8.58 -0.33 -1.95
C PHE A 53 -7.57 0.81 -1.72
N VAL A 54 -6.30 0.59 -2.07
CA VAL A 54 -5.27 1.63 -1.93
C VAL A 54 -5.60 2.85 -2.80
N ALA A 55 -6.11 2.64 -4.01
CA ALA A 55 -6.55 3.74 -4.87
C ALA A 55 -7.67 4.58 -4.23
N ALA A 56 -8.64 3.94 -3.59
CA ALA A 56 -9.70 4.64 -2.88
C ALA A 56 -9.16 5.52 -1.75
N ILE A 57 -8.18 5.01 -1.00
CA ILE A 57 -7.52 5.77 0.06
C ILE A 57 -6.76 6.97 -0.52
N VAL A 58 -6.00 6.77 -1.60
CA VAL A 58 -5.28 7.88 -2.25
C VAL A 58 -6.25 8.93 -2.79
N ARG A 59 -7.41 8.53 -3.32
CA ARG A 59 -8.47 9.48 -3.74
C ARG A 59 -9.00 10.31 -2.58
N SER A 60 -9.08 9.74 -1.38
CA SER A 60 -9.53 10.47 -0.18
C SER A 60 -8.60 11.62 0.21
N SER A 61 -7.35 11.59 -0.25
CA SER A 61 -6.38 12.68 -0.08
C SER A 61 -6.62 13.88 -1.01
N GLY A 62 -7.57 13.75 -1.96
CA GLY A 62 -7.85 14.74 -3.00
C GLY A 62 -7.18 14.44 -4.35
N ARG A 63 -6.34 13.39 -4.43
CA ARG A 63 -5.64 13.00 -5.66
C ARG A 63 -6.56 12.30 -6.65
N LYS A 64 -6.37 12.60 -7.92
CA LYS A 64 -7.01 11.88 -9.03
C LYS A 64 -6.11 10.72 -9.44
N ILE A 65 -6.30 9.57 -8.83
CA ILE A 65 -5.60 8.34 -9.21
C ILE A 65 -6.48 7.50 -10.14
N GLN A 66 -5.88 7.02 -11.22
CA GLN A 66 -6.48 6.04 -12.11
C GLN A 66 -5.65 4.76 -12.03
N ILE A 67 -6.31 3.63 -11.84
CA ILE A 67 -5.72 2.31 -11.96
C ILE A 67 -6.22 1.71 -13.28
N ALA A 68 -5.32 1.05 -14.00
CA ALA A 68 -5.70 0.32 -15.21
C ALA A 68 -6.86 -0.62 -14.90
N GLU A 69 -7.85 -0.65 -15.78
CA GLU A 69 -8.89 -1.67 -15.76
C GLU A 69 -8.35 -2.93 -16.44
N ASN A 70 -8.92 -4.09 -16.14
CA ASN A 70 -8.55 -5.37 -16.76
C ASN A 70 -7.15 -5.90 -16.43
N TYR A 71 -6.69 -5.76 -15.19
CA TYR A 71 -5.49 -6.45 -14.71
C TYR A 71 -5.81 -7.89 -14.25
N GLY A 72 -4.84 -8.81 -14.41
CA GLY A 72 -4.99 -10.20 -13.99
C GLY A 72 -4.92 -10.39 -12.48
N ARG A 73 -5.32 -11.56 -12.00
CA ARG A 73 -5.17 -11.93 -10.57
C ARG A 73 -3.72 -12.17 -10.17
N GLU A 74 -2.90 -12.56 -11.13
CA GLU A 74 -1.49 -12.88 -10.96
C GLU A 74 -0.62 -11.80 -11.60
N GLU A 75 -0.91 -10.54 -11.32
CA GLU A 75 -0.12 -9.48 -11.92
C GLU A 75 1.35 -9.56 -11.54
N ASP A 76 2.17 -9.38 -12.56
CA ASP A 76 3.54 -8.99 -12.32
C ASP A 76 3.51 -7.61 -11.63
N GLY A 77 4.21 -7.45 -10.55
CA GLY A 77 4.18 -6.22 -9.76
C GLY A 77 4.58 -4.94 -10.53
N VAL A 78 4.83 -5.02 -11.85
CA VAL A 78 5.27 -3.90 -12.68
C VAL A 78 4.22 -2.80 -12.74
N LEU A 79 2.95 -3.16 -13.02
CA LEU A 79 1.86 -2.17 -13.07
C LEU A 79 1.61 -1.55 -11.69
N LEU A 80 1.64 -2.38 -10.65
CA LEU A 80 1.48 -1.95 -9.28
C LEU A 80 2.56 -0.97 -8.86
N MET A 81 3.81 -1.28 -9.18
CA MET A 81 4.96 -0.42 -8.87
C MET A 81 4.93 0.88 -9.68
N ALA A 82 4.53 0.83 -10.95
CA ALA A 82 4.39 2.02 -11.77
C ALA A 82 3.35 2.99 -11.18
N THR A 83 2.23 2.45 -10.72
CA THR A 83 1.17 3.25 -10.07
C THR A 83 1.68 3.88 -8.77
N LEU A 84 2.36 3.12 -7.92
CA LEU A 84 2.92 3.66 -6.68
C LEU A 84 3.97 4.74 -6.95
N ALA A 85 4.86 4.53 -7.93
CA ALA A 85 5.90 5.48 -8.30
C ALA A 85 5.34 6.79 -8.88
N GLU A 86 4.17 6.73 -9.51
CA GLU A 86 3.49 7.92 -10.04
C GLU A 86 3.01 8.85 -8.92
N TYR A 87 2.51 8.30 -7.82
CA TYR A 87 1.86 9.07 -6.75
C TYR A 87 2.68 9.20 -5.46
N GLY A 88 3.73 8.43 -5.31
CA GLY A 88 4.49 8.37 -4.07
C GLY A 88 6.01 8.41 -4.25
N ASP A 89 6.68 8.73 -3.16
CA ASP A 89 8.12 8.61 -3.03
C ASP A 89 8.47 7.34 -2.25
N PHE A 90 9.56 6.69 -2.66
CA PHE A 90 10.10 5.55 -1.93
C PHE A 90 10.53 5.97 -0.52
N VAL A 91 10.19 5.15 0.47
CA VAL A 91 10.52 5.39 1.87
C VAL A 91 11.37 4.22 2.40
N PRO A 92 12.54 4.48 2.99
CA PRO A 92 13.24 3.45 3.73
C PRO A 92 12.33 2.85 4.82
N THR A 93 12.37 1.54 5.00
CA THR A 93 11.51 0.85 5.98
C THR A 93 11.68 1.41 7.40
N SER A 94 12.87 1.90 7.74
CA SER A 94 13.17 2.57 9.01
C SER A 94 12.43 3.89 9.23
N GLN A 95 11.96 4.51 8.13
CA GLN A 95 11.21 5.77 8.15
C GLN A 95 9.70 5.57 7.91
N MET A 96 9.24 4.32 7.85
CA MET A 96 7.83 4.00 7.65
C MET A 96 6.95 4.67 8.71
N ALA A 97 5.84 5.23 8.27
CA ALA A 97 4.89 5.97 9.10
C ALA A 97 3.43 5.62 8.78
N PRO A 98 2.48 5.93 9.66
CA PRO A 98 1.06 5.80 9.33
C PRO A 98 0.68 6.53 8.04
N ALA A 99 -0.24 5.96 7.28
CA ALA A 99 -0.67 6.36 5.94
C ALA A 99 0.34 6.08 4.80
N ASP A 100 1.51 5.51 5.08
CA ASP A 100 2.37 4.96 4.03
C ASP A 100 1.74 3.72 3.41
N MET A 101 2.01 3.50 2.14
CA MET A 101 1.59 2.32 1.39
C MET A 101 2.71 1.29 1.37
N ILE A 102 2.39 0.04 1.63
CA ILE A 102 3.36 -1.06 1.58
C ILE A 102 3.05 -1.96 0.40
N ALA A 103 4.05 -2.25 -0.41
CA ALA A 103 4.01 -3.33 -1.38
C ALA A 103 4.68 -4.57 -0.79
N PHE A 104 3.97 -5.70 -0.80
CA PHE A 104 4.48 -6.99 -0.33
C PHE A 104 4.73 -7.93 -1.50
N CYS A 105 5.79 -8.72 -1.41
CA CYS A 105 5.99 -9.89 -2.23
C CYS A 105 5.00 -10.99 -1.88
N HIS A 106 4.71 -11.87 -2.83
CA HIS A 106 3.87 -13.02 -2.53
C HIS A 106 4.62 -14.03 -1.66
N ILE A 107 3.95 -14.44 -0.62
CA ILE A 107 4.45 -15.21 0.51
C ILE A 107 4.78 -16.67 0.16
N SER A 108 4.06 -17.25 -0.77
CA SER A 108 4.20 -18.67 -1.14
C SER A 108 5.17 -18.91 -2.28
N GLN A 109 5.71 -17.87 -2.87
CA GLN A 109 6.57 -18.01 -4.04
C GLN A 109 7.95 -17.43 -3.79
N ARG A 110 8.96 -18.15 -4.27
CA ARG A 110 10.38 -17.80 -4.24
C ARG A 110 10.76 -16.50 -4.97
N GLN A 111 9.77 -15.74 -5.44
CA GLN A 111 9.97 -14.50 -6.20
C GLN A 111 9.83 -13.27 -5.28
N LYS A 112 10.86 -13.04 -4.47
CA LYS A 112 10.95 -11.87 -3.59
C LYS A 112 11.08 -10.52 -4.33
N ASP A 113 11.26 -10.56 -5.63
CA ASP A 113 11.45 -9.40 -6.50
C ASP A 113 10.16 -8.84 -7.12
N LYS A 114 9.03 -9.54 -6.95
CA LYS A 114 7.75 -9.14 -7.54
C LYS A 114 6.71 -8.80 -6.48
N PRO A 115 6.40 -7.51 -6.29
CA PRO A 115 5.30 -7.11 -5.41
C PRO A 115 3.96 -7.57 -5.99
N ARG A 116 3.10 -8.11 -5.13
CA ARG A 116 1.80 -8.65 -5.53
C ARG A 116 0.64 -8.23 -4.65
N HIS A 117 0.94 -7.56 -3.55
CA HIS A 117 -0.07 -7.16 -2.59
C HIS A 117 0.22 -5.78 -2.03
N LEU A 118 -0.83 -4.99 -1.84
CA LEU A 118 -0.77 -3.66 -1.27
C LEU A 118 -1.49 -3.59 0.07
N ALA A 119 -0.95 -2.78 0.96
CA ALA A 119 -1.57 -2.44 2.21
C ALA A 119 -1.31 -0.98 2.57
N LEU A 120 -2.09 -0.45 3.51
CA LEU A 120 -1.82 0.84 4.15
C LEU A 120 -1.30 0.61 5.57
N VAL A 121 -0.26 1.34 5.96
CA VAL A 121 0.18 1.40 7.35
C VAL A 121 -0.87 2.15 8.15
N ARG A 122 -1.49 1.47 9.12
CA ARG A 122 -2.52 2.08 9.97
C ARG A 122 -1.95 2.71 11.21
N GLU A 123 -1.03 2.01 11.85
CA GLU A 123 -0.48 2.43 13.13
C GLU A 123 0.87 1.75 13.38
N ILE A 124 1.79 2.49 13.97
CA ILE A 124 3.06 1.96 14.45
C ILE A 124 3.15 2.29 15.93
N VAL A 125 3.19 1.24 16.75
CA VAL A 125 3.46 1.33 18.19
C VAL A 125 4.75 0.58 18.48
N PRO A 126 5.37 0.75 19.67
CA PRO A 126 6.62 0.06 19.96
C PRO A 126 6.52 -1.44 19.67
N ARG A 127 7.43 -1.94 18.84
CA ARG A 127 7.55 -3.35 18.41
C ARG A 127 6.36 -3.92 17.61
N THR A 128 5.42 -3.09 17.18
CA THR A 128 4.23 -3.57 16.46
C THR A 128 3.80 -2.60 15.38
N THR A 129 3.55 -3.13 14.19
CA THR A 129 2.96 -2.39 13.08
C THR A 129 1.63 -3.02 12.71
N PHE A 130 0.59 -2.20 12.59
CA PHE A 130 -0.71 -2.60 12.08
C PHE A 130 -0.91 -2.05 10.67
N ILE A 131 -1.41 -2.90 9.81
CA ILE A 131 -1.82 -2.53 8.45
C ILE A 131 -3.32 -2.70 8.27
N ILE A 132 -3.88 -2.04 7.28
CA ILE A 132 -5.20 -2.36 6.73
C ILE A 132 -4.97 -2.82 5.29
N HIS A 133 -5.54 -3.96 4.95
CA HIS A 133 -5.41 -4.54 3.63
C HIS A 133 -6.60 -5.38 3.20
N ALA A 134 -6.72 -5.62 1.90
CA ALA A 134 -7.70 -6.53 1.33
C ALA A 134 -7.17 -7.97 1.43
N SER A 135 -7.51 -8.65 2.52
CA SER A 135 -7.20 -10.07 2.71
C SER A 135 -8.23 -10.95 1.97
N ALA A 136 -7.96 -12.25 1.89
CA ALA A 136 -8.95 -13.22 1.38
C ALA A 136 -10.29 -13.19 2.15
N LEU A 137 -10.27 -12.73 3.41
CA LEU A 137 -11.45 -12.56 4.27
C LEU A 137 -12.08 -11.16 4.18
N GLY A 138 -11.59 -10.32 3.28
CA GLY A 138 -12.01 -8.93 3.12
C GLY A 138 -11.05 -7.93 3.73
N ILE A 139 -11.46 -6.66 3.74
CA ILE A 139 -10.67 -5.58 4.34
C ILE A 139 -10.65 -5.77 5.86
N ARG A 140 -9.45 -5.78 6.40
CA ARG A 140 -9.25 -5.94 7.83
C ARG A 140 -7.98 -5.26 8.32
N ARG A 141 -7.99 -4.87 9.60
CA ARG A 141 -6.79 -4.49 10.33
C ARG A 141 -6.03 -5.74 10.72
N HIS A 142 -4.73 -5.73 10.49
CA HIS A 142 -3.87 -6.88 10.71
C HIS A 142 -2.55 -6.43 11.33
N ARG A 143 -2.13 -7.16 12.36
CA ARG A 143 -0.80 -7.00 12.94
C ARG A 143 0.21 -7.76 12.08
N ILE A 144 1.26 -7.08 11.61
CA ILE A 144 2.33 -7.76 10.89
C ILE A 144 3.35 -8.35 11.87
N ASN A 145 3.70 -9.61 11.64
CA ASN A 145 4.75 -10.33 12.35
C ASN A 145 6.06 -10.31 11.55
N THR A 146 7.09 -11.00 12.04
CA THR A 146 8.40 -11.09 11.38
C THR A 146 8.28 -11.58 9.94
N TRP A 147 7.46 -12.60 9.71
CA TRP A 147 7.24 -13.17 8.39
C TRP A 147 6.65 -12.16 7.38
N TRP A 148 5.65 -11.36 7.79
CA TRP A 148 5.12 -10.26 6.98
C TRP A 148 6.18 -9.20 6.70
N ARG A 149 7.02 -8.88 7.69
CA ARG A 149 8.11 -7.91 7.53
C ARG A 149 9.13 -8.37 6.49
N ASP A 150 9.46 -9.66 6.47
CA ASP A 150 10.37 -10.26 5.49
C ASP A 150 9.79 -10.24 4.07
N CYS A 151 8.48 -10.10 3.93
CA CYS A 151 7.79 -9.98 2.65
C CYS A 151 7.61 -8.53 2.17
N ILE A 152 8.02 -7.53 2.92
CA ILE A 152 7.99 -6.14 2.47
C ILE A 152 8.93 -5.98 1.27
N HIS A 153 8.36 -5.61 0.13
CA HIS A 153 9.14 -5.28 -1.06
C HIS A 153 9.58 -3.82 -1.01
N SER A 154 8.64 -2.90 -0.74
CA SER A 154 8.90 -1.46 -0.71
C SER A 154 7.81 -0.72 0.06
N VAL A 155 8.17 0.44 0.57
CA VAL A 155 7.26 1.36 1.25
C VAL A 155 7.22 2.67 0.46
N TRP A 156 6.04 3.24 0.32
CA TRP A 156 5.77 4.42 -0.49
C TRP A 156 4.96 5.44 0.29
N ARG A 157 5.39 6.68 0.26
CA ARG A 157 4.69 7.80 0.87
C ARG A 157 4.05 8.67 -0.19
N LEU A 158 2.77 9.03 0.00
CA LEU A 158 2.09 9.93 -0.92
C LEU A 158 2.88 11.23 -1.04
N ARG A 159 3.23 11.59 -2.28
CA ARG A 159 4.00 12.81 -2.58
C ARG A 159 3.10 14.03 -2.35
N PRO A 160 3.61 15.12 -1.78
CA PRO A 160 2.90 16.40 -1.76
C PRO A 160 2.51 16.86 -3.18
N GLU A 161 1.41 17.60 -3.31
CA GLU A 161 1.04 18.24 -4.58
C GLU A 161 1.95 19.38 -4.92
#